data_98b9c5720938c63f28a37954a4ae35cc
#
_entry.id   98b9c5720938c63f28a37954a4ae35cc
#
_cell.length_a   1.000
_cell.length_b   1.000
_cell.length_c   1.000
_cell.angle_alpha   90.00
_cell.angle_beta   90.00
_cell.angle_gamma   90.00
#
_symmetry.space_group_name_H-M   'P 1'
#
loop_
_entity.id
_entity.type
_entity.pdbx_description
1 polymer ?
#
loop_
_entity_poly.entity_id
_entity_poly.type
_entity_poly.pdbx_seq_one_letter_code
_entity_poly.pdbx_strand_id
1 'polypeptide(L)'
;MPIRVGRQVAPALALICTYGVWSAAAQQNIDFEKLELRTIKIADGLYVLMGGPAQGNIAVSVGSDGVFLVDSMYAPMHQKIVDAVKALSQLPIRYVVNTHLHGDHTAGNASMAKLGAVIISHENMRKRMADSPGAPSAGTLPVLTYSDSLTLHFNGEEIQIYHPAPAHTDGDSIIYFRKANVAHVGDIPASLRYPNIGVNEGGTVDGMMAAARQLMTIVKPDTKIIPGHLGPIVGFKEVEQQLTMFAAVRDRIATAIKAGKSEAEVVASKPTRDFDEGRMGGAITPDRFVSLVYTDLSRRLK
;
A
#
# COMPACT_ATOMS: atom_id res chain seq x y z
N MET A 1 33.06 45.10 43.15
CA MET A 1 32.27 43.85 43.13
C MET A 1 31.37 43.87 41.91
N PRO A 2 31.60 43.06 40.85
CA PRO A 2 30.69 42.99 39.71
C PRO A 2 29.69 41.84 39.91
N ILE A 3 28.43 42.12 39.65
CA ILE A 3 27.28 41.22 39.71
C ILE A 3 27.32 40.29 38.48
N ARG A 4 27.41 38.97 38.71
CA ARG A 4 27.23 37.94 37.67
C ARG A 4 25.73 37.69 37.43
N VAL A 5 25.25 38.03 36.25
CA VAL A 5 23.93 37.64 35.76
C VAL A 5 24.03 36.24 35.15
N GLY A 6 23.46 35.25 35.83
CA GLY A 6 23.35 33.89 35.31
C GLY A 6 22.31 33.82 34.21
N ARG A 7 22.71 33.47 33.01
CA ARG A 7 21.81 33.05 31.91
C ARG A 7 21.27 31.67 32.23
N GLN A 8 19.98 31.56 32.51
CA GLN A 8 19.27 30.27 32.48
C GLN A 8 19.06 29.87 31.03
N VAL A 9 19.67 28.77 30.66
CA VAL A 9 19.40 28.09 29.36
C VAL A 9 18.24 27.16 29.59
N ALA A 10 17.09 27.45 28.98
CA ALA A 10 15.95 26.55 28.94
C ALA A 10 16.30 25.34 28.11
N PRO A 11 15.93 24.12 28.53
CA PRO A 11 16.15 22.94 27.69
C PRO A 11 15.21 22.99 26.48
N ALA A 12 15.79 22.95 25.28
CA ALA A 12 15.05 22.72 24.05
C ALA A 12 14.44 21.32 24.12
N LEU A 13 13.12 21.23 24.18
CA LEU A 13 12.40 19.97 23.98
C LEU A 13 12.65 19.54 22.53
N ALA A 14 13.49 18.54 22.37
CA ALA A 14 13.64 17.86 21.10
C ALA A 14 12.34 17.11 20.82
N LEU A 15 11.55 17.60 19.86
CA LEU A 15 10.44 16.87 19.28
C LEU A 15 11.05 15.67 18.54
N ILE A 16 11.08 14.51 19.18
CA ILE A 16 11.44 13.24 18.52
C ILE A 16 10.29 12.93 17.58
N CYS A 17 10.45 13.27 16.31
CA CYS A 17 9.57 12.80 15.25
C CYS A 17 9.67 11.26 15.16
N THR A 18 8.67 10.57 15.68
CA THR A 18 8.54 9.10 15.60
C THR A 18 8.07 8.69 14.20
N TYR A 19 8.87 9.02 13.19
CA TYR A 19 8.67 8.52 11.84
C TYR A 19 9.37 7.16 11.70
N GLY A 20 8.64 6.15 11.35
CA GLY A 20 9.22 4.84 10.98
C GLY A 20 9.06 3.69 11.97
N VAL A 21 8.40 3.88 13.11
CA VAL A 21 8.30 2.84 14.15
C VAL A 21 7.24 1.75 13.84
N TRP A 22 6.28 2.04 12.97
CA TRP A 22 5.16 1.12 12.72
C TRP A 22 5.55 -0.09 11.86
N SER A 23 6.36 0.07 10.83
CA SER A 23 6.79 -1.07 9.99
C SER A 23 7.72 -2.02 10.74
N ALA A 24 8.63 -1.50 11.57
CA ALA A 24 9.56 -2.31 12.36
C ALA A 24 8.87 -3.06 13.50
N ALA A 25 7.90 -2.45 14.19
CA ALA A 25 7.19 -3.08 15.30
C ALA A 25 6.20 -4.16 14.83
N ALA A 26 5.52 -3.96 13.70
CA ALA A 26 4.68 -4.98 13.10
C ALA A 26 5.48 -6.18 12.58
N GLN A 27 6.69 -5.95 12.09
CA GLN A 27 7.60 -6.98 11.60
C GLN A 27 8.19 -7.85 12.73
N GLN A 28 8.37 -7.31 13.94
CA GLN A 28 9.00 -8.03 15.07
C GLN A 28 8.22 -9.26 15.57
N ASN A 29 6.92 -9.37 15.25
CA ASN A 29 6.05 -10.47 15.72
C ASN A 29 5.67 -11.47 14.62
N ILE A 30 6.25 -11.37 13.42
CA ILE A 30 5.95 -12.27 12.30
C ILE A 30 6.96 -13.42 12.29
N ASP A 31 6.48 -14.63 12.45
CA ASP A 31 7.28 -15.85 12.24
C ASP A 31 7.33 -16.19 10.75
N PHE A 32 8.29 -15.56 10.04
CA PHE A 32 8.45 -15.73 8.60
C PHE A 32 8.81 -17.16 8.18
N GLU A 33 9.35 -17.99 9.08
CA GLU A 33 9.67 -19.39 8.78
C GLU A 33 8.41 -20.23 8.61
N LYS A 34 7.38 -19.95 9.43
CA LYS A 34 6.08 -20.64 9.37
C LYS A 34 5.13 -20.12 8.30
N LEU A 35 5.42 -18.96 7.72
CA LEU A 35 4.57 -18.41 6.66
C LEU A 35 4.74 -19.20 5.36
N GLU A 36 3.62 -19.69 4.85
CA GLU A 36 3.56 -20.36 3.54
C GLU A 36 3.03 -19.40 2.48
N LEU A 37 3.60 -19.49 1.28
CA LEU A 37 3.08 -18.80 0.11
C LEU A 37 2.09 -19.71 -0.62
N ARG A 38 0.87 -19.23 -0.80
CA ARG A 38 -0.14 -19.87 -1.64
C ARG A 38 -0.04 -19.27 -3.04
N THR A 39 0.22 -20.11 -4.03
CA THR A 39 0.20 -19.73 -5.46
C THR A 39 -1.18 -19.99 -6.05
N ILE A 40 -1.82 -18.95 -6.57
CA ILE A 40 -3.16 -19.01 -7.16
C ILE A 40 -3.08 -18.57 -8.62
N LYS A 41 -3.51 -19.42 -9.56
CA LYS A 41 -3.64 -19.03 -10.97
C LYS A 41 -4.87 -18.14 -11.17
N ILE A 42 -4.67 -16.94 -11.74
CA ILE A 42 -5.75 -15.96 -11.99
C ILE A 42 -6.16 -15.94 -13.44
N ALA A 43 -5.18 -16.05 -14.35
CA ALA A 43 -5.36 -16.13 -15.79
C ALA A 43 -4.19 -16.92 -16.38
N ASP A 44 -4.18 -17.12 -17.71
CA ASP A 44 -3.04 -17.76 -18.37
C ASP A 44 -1.79 -16.88 -18.24
N GLY A 45 -0.69 -17.48 -17.75
CA GLY A 45 0.55 -16.79 -17.47
C GLY A 45 0.50 -15.80 -16.31
N LEU A 46 -0.61 -15.68 -15.58
CA LEU A 46 -0.76 -14.73 -14.46
C LEU A 46 -1.21 -15.44 -13.18
N TYR A 47 -0.44 -15.21 -12.11
CA TYR A 47 -0.61 -15.85 -10.80
C TYR A 47 -0.56 -14.81 -9.70
N VAL A 48 -1.04 -15.18 -8.50
CA VAL A 48 -0.87 -14.39 -7.26
C VAL A 48 -0.20 -15.27 -6.21
N LEU A 49 0.84 -14.73 -5.57
CA LEU A 49 1.43 -15.30 -4.35
C LEU A 49 0.80 -14.58 -3.16
N MET A 50 0.19 -15.33 -2.27
CA MET A 50 -0.45 -14.84 -1.05
C MET A 50 0.29 -15.40 0.17
N GLY A 51 0.81 -14.52 1.02
CA GLY A 51 1.67 -14.88 2.15
C GLY A 51 1.06 -14.74 3.54
N GLY A 52 -0.21 -14.42 3.66
CA GLY A 52 -0.85 -14.27 4.97
C GLY A 52 -1.20 -12.81 5.33
N PRO A 53 -1.76 -12.55 6.54
CA PRO A 53 -2.44 -11.29 6.84
C PRO A 53 -1.55 -10.04 6.89
N ALA A 54 -0.26 -10.20 7.17
CA ALA A 54 0.69 -9.10 7.28
C ALA A 54 1.63 -8.98 6.08
N GLN A 55 1.35 -9.70 4.99
CA GLN A 55 2.15 -9.71 3.77
C GLN A 55 1.38 -9.09 2.62
N GLY A 56 2.05 -8.27 1.82
CA GLY A 56 1.49 -7.85 0.55
C GLY A 56 1.29 -9.03 -0.39
N ASN A 57 0.25 -9.03 -1.21
CA ASN A 57 0.09 -10.00 -2.29
C ASN A 57 1.05 -9.64 -3.44
N ILE A 58 1.62 -10.64 -4.11
CA ILE A 58 2.46 -10.44 -5.30
C ILE A 58 1.72 -10.96 -6.52
N ALA A 59 1.53 -10.13 -7.56
CA ALA A 59 1.17 -10.68 -8.85
C ALA A 59 2.43 -11.13 -9.60
N VAL A 60 2.34 -12.28 -10.28
CA VAL A 60 3.43 -12.90 -11.05
C VAL A 60 2.96 -13.15 -12.46
N SER A 61 3.54 -12.44 -13.44
CA SER A 61 3.35 -12.72 -14.86
C SER A 61 4.54 -13.52 -15.37
N VAL A 62 4.27 -14.65 -16.02
CA VAL A 62 5.28 -15.53 -16.64
C VAL A 62 4.98 -15.72 -18.12
N GLY A 63 6.03 -15.74 -18.95
CA GLY A 63 5.93 -15.97 -20.40
C GLY A 63 7.32 -16.00 -21.04
N SER A 64 7.38 -15.83 -22.36
CA SER A 64 8.64 -15.92 -23.13
C SER A 64 9.68 -14.86 -22.81
N ASP A 65 9.26 -13.70 -22.29
CA ASP A 65 10.15 -12.56 -22.05
C ASP A 65 10.79 -12.62 -20.66
N GLY A 66 10.31 -13.52 -19.79
CA GLY A 66 10.77 -13.68 -18.41
C GLY A 66 9.64 -13.56 -17.40
N VAL A 67 9.99 -13.16 -16.18
CA VAL A 67 9.04 -12.96 -15.08
C VAL A 67 8.93 -11.49 -14.74
N PHE A 68 7.69 -11.02 -14.57
CA PHE A 68 7.32 -9.70 -14.08
C PHE A 68 6.57 -9.85 -12.75
N LEU A 69 6.96 -9.08 -11.75
CA LEU A 69 6.34 -9.08 -10.43
C LEU A 69 5.68 -7.73 -10.13
N VAL A 70 4.55 -7.78 -9.41
CA VAL A 70 4.00 -6.63 -8.68
C VAL A 70 4.27 -6.85 -7.21
N ASP A 71 5.10 -5.99 -6.61
CA ASP A 71 5.61 -6.05 -5.24
C ASP A 71 6.61 -7.18 -4.95
N SER A 72 7.22 -7.14 -3.76
CA SER A 72 8.31 -8.04 -3.36
C SER A 72 8.24 -8.52 -1.92
N MET A 73 7.16 -8.20 -1.19
CA MET A 73 6.95 -8.55 0.23
C MET A 73 8.10 -8.12 1.16
N TYR A 74 8.13 -8.68 2.37
CA TYR A 74 9.22 -8.52 3.32
C TYR A 74 10.48 -9.29 2.90
N ALA A 75 11.66 -8.75 3.23
CA ALA A 75 12.95 -9.35 2.88
C ALA A 75 13.11 -10.83 3.31
N PRO A 76 12.66 -11.29 4.48
CA PRO A 76 12.77 -12.70 4.87
C PRO A 76 11.97 -13.66 3.97
N MET A 77 10.98 -13.17 3.21
CA MET A 77 10.20 -13.99 2.29
C MET A 77 10.90 -14.25 0.94
N HIS A 78 12.04 -13.62 0.69
CA HIS A 78 12.73 -13.64 -0.59
C HIS A 78 12.90 -15.04 -1.16
N GLN A 79 13.46 -15.99 -0.37
CA GLN A 79 13.72 -17.34 -0.87
C GLN A 79 12.43 -18.07 -1.24
N LYS A 80 11.39 -17.94 -0.41
CA LYS A 80 10.06 -18.54 -0.69
C LYS A 80 9.42 -17.96 -1.95
N ILE A 81 9.59 -16.65 -2.20
CA ILE A 81 9.11 -16.01 -3.43
C ILE A 81 9.87 -16.55 -4.64
N VAL A 82 11.22 -16.61 -4.57
CA VAL A 82 12.05 -17.15 -5.66
C VAL A 82 11.70 -18.60 -5.98
N ASP A 83 11.49 -19.43 -4.96
CA ASP A 83 11.13 -20.84 -5.15
C ASP A 83 9.74 -20.98 -5.78
N ALA A 84 8.76 -20.19 -5.33
CA ALA A 84 7.44 -20.14 -5.92
C ALA A 84 7.47 -19.68 -7.38
N VAL A 85 8.27 -18.68 -7.72
CA VAL A 85 8.47 -18.20 -9.09
C VAL A 85 9.14 -19.26 -9.95
N LYS A 86 10.19 -19.94 -9.45
CA LYS A 86 10.88 -21.03 -10.17
C LYS A 86 9.97 -22.22 -10.46
N ALA A 87 8.99 -22.48 -9.62
CA ALA A 87 7.98 -23.50 -9.89
C ALA A 87 7.05 -23.13 -11.07
N LEU A 88 6.96 -21.85 -11.41
CA LEU A 88 6.14 -21.32 -12.52
C LEU A 88 6.96 -21.07 -13.80
N SER A 89 8.22 -20.64 -13.67
CA SER A 89 9.10 -20.31 -14.81
C SER A 89 10.57 -20.46 -14.44
N GLN A 90 11.38 -20.98 -15.38
CA GLN A 90 12.83 -21.03 -15.25
C GLN A 90 13.54 -19.76 -15.78
N LEU A 91 12.76 -18.82 -16.35
CA LEU A 91 13.28 -17.56 -16.87
C LEU A 91 13.52 -16.56 -15.73
N PRO A 92 14.42 -15.59 -15.91
CA PRO A 92 14.76 -14.63 -14.88
C PRO A 92 13.61 -13.66 -14.55
N ILE A 93 13.58 -13.19 -13.30
CA ILE A 93 12.78 -12.05 -12.90
C ILE A 93 13.39 -10.81 -13.53
N ARG A 94 12.67 -10.16 -14.45
CA ARG A 94 13.15 -9.01 -15.22
C ARG A 94 12.73 -7.68 -14.61
N TYR A 95 11.50 -7.63 -14.08
CA TYR A 95 10.90 -6.41 -13.54
C TYR A 95 10.17 -6.68 -12.24
N VAL A 96 10.27 -5.73 -11.33
CA VAL A 96 9.41 -5.61 -10.15
C VAL A 96 8.81 -4.20 -10.16
N VAL A 97 7.50 -4.10 -10.21
CA VAL A 97 6.79 -2.82 -10.02
C VAL A 97 6.24 -2.78 -8.61
N ASN A 98 6.57 -1.74 -7.86
CA ASN A 98 6.01 -1.57 -6.52
C ASN A 98 4.73 -0.74 -6.56
N THR A 99 3.71 -1.21 -5.83
CA THR A 99 2.43 -0.51 -5.70
C THR A 99 2.55 0.73 -4.82
N HIS A 100 3.31 0.67 -3.73
CA HIS A 100 3.58 1.78 -2.81
C HIS A 100 4.79 1.48 -1.91
N LEU A 101 5.13 2.41 -1.00
CA LEU A 101 6.43 2.41 -0.30
C LEU A 101 6.53 1.48 0.92
N HIS A 102 5.45 0.89 1.42
CA HIS A 102 5.48 0.12 2.67
C HIS A 102 6.34 -1.14 2.57
N GLY A 103 6.93 -1.54 3.71
CA GLY A 103 7.95 -2.59 3.74
C GLY A 103 7.44 -3.99 3.39
N ASP A 104 6.17 -4.28 3.62
CA ASP A 104 5.50 -5.52 3.22
C ASP A 104 5.22 -5.62 1.71
N HIS A 105 5.51 -4.56 0.96
CA HIS A 105 5.47 -4.51 -0.51
C HIS A 105 6.86 -4.34 -1.13
N THR A 106 7.82 -3.73 -0.41
CA THR A 106 9.09 -3.26 -1.00
C THR A 106 10.36 -3.82 -0.37
N ALA A 107 10.29 -4.39 0.84
CA ALA A 107 11.51 -4.78 1.55
C ALA A 107 12.29 -5.92 0.87
N GLY A 108 11.65 -6.68 -0.04
CA GLY A 108 12.30 -7.65 -0.91
C GLY A 108 13.06 -7.07 -2.10
N ASN A 109 12.91 -5.76 -2.42
CA ASN A 109 13.51 -5.10 -3.60
C ASN A 109 15.02 -5.34 -3.72
N ALA A 110 15.74 -5.20 -2.60
CA ALA A 110 17.19 -5.42 -2.58
C ALA A 110 17.60 -6.80 -3.09
N SER A 111 16.85 -7.81 -2.71
CA SER A 111 17.07 -9.19 -3.11
C SER A 111 16.72 -9.42 -4.58
N MET A 112 15.62 -8.83 -5.04
CA MET A 112 15.20 -8.89 -6.45
C MET A 112 16.19 -8.17 -7.37
N ALA A 113 16.69 -7.00 -6.96
CA ALA A 113 17.73 -6.26 -7.70
C ALA A 113 19.04 -7.05 -7.82
N LYS A 114 19.45 -7.80 -6.77
CA LYS A 114 20.61 -8.70 -6.82
C LYS A 114 20.45 -9.85 -7.83
N LEU A 115 19.22 -10.25 -8.12
CA LEU A 115 18.91 -11.22 -9.18
C LEU A 115 18.86 -10.58 -10.58
N GLY A 116 19.11 -9.28 -10.69
CA GLY A 116 19.12 -8.54 -11.96
C GLY A 116 17.76 -7.93 -12.33
N ALA A 117 16.78 -7.95 -11.45
CA ALA A 117 15.47 -7.32 -11.71
C ALA A 117 15.57 -5.79 -11.69
N VAL A 118 14.90 -5.14 -12.63
CA VAL A 118 14.69 -3.69 -12.66
C VAL A 118 13.52 -3.33 -11.74
N ILE A 119 13.79 -2.51 -10.73
CA ILE A 119 12.73 -2.04 -9.81
C ILE A 119 12.12 -0.76 -10.37
N ILE A 120 10.78 -0.73 -10.45
CA ILE A 120 9.99 0.35 -11.03
C ILE A 120 9.02 0.87 -9.97
N SER A 121 8.82 2.19 -9.89
CA SER A 121 7.80 2.79 -9.02
C SER A 121 7.37 4.18 -9.50
N HIS A 122 6.32 4.73 -8.86
CA HIS A 122 6.04 6.16 -8.94
C HIS A 122 7.20 6.99 -8.33
N GLU A 123 7.46 8.19 -8.87
CA GLU A 123 8.57 9.05 -8.42
C GLU A 123 8.45 9.49 -6.96
N ASN A 124 7.23 9.78 -6.47
CA ASN A 124 7.00 10.14 -5.07
C ASN A 124 7.40 9.00 -4.13
N MET A 125 7.08 7.75 -4.48
CA MET A 125 7.51 6.60 -3.71
C MET A 125 9.03 6.54 -3.59
N ARG A 126 9.77 6.63 -4.72
CA ARG A 126 11.22 6.66 -4.70
C ARG A 126 11.77 7.80 -3.84
N LYS A 127 11.20 9.00 -3.98
CA LYS A 127 11.59 10.17 -3.19
C LYS A 127 11.42 9.93 -1.69
N ARG A 128 10.24 9.44 -1.27
CA ARG A 128 9.99 9.13 0.15
C ARG A 128 10.92 8.06 0.69
N MET A 129 11.21 7.02 -0.09
CA MET A 129 12.17 5.98 0.31
C MET A 129 13.58 6.56 0.48
N ALA A 130 14.02 7.45 -0.42
CA ALA A 130 15.35 8.08 -0.35
C ALA A 130 15.47 9.07 0.82
N ASP A 131 14.39 9.79 1.16
CA ASP A 131 14.37 10.81 2.21
C ASP A 131 14.10 10.21 3.61
N SER A 132 13.77 8.91 3.71
CA SER A 132 13.46 8.26 4.99
C SER A 132 14.70 8.06 5.86
N PRO A 133 14.62 8.24 7.19
CA PRO A 133 15.70 7.85 8.09
C PRO A 133 16.04 6.37 7.94
N GLY A 134 17.30 6.04 7.69
CA GLY A 134 17.71 4.67 7.36
C GLY A 134 17.39 4.25 5.93
N ALA A 135 17.30 5.24 5.04
CA ALA A 135 17.06 5.00 3.62
C ALA A 135 17.86 3.80 3.09
N PRO A 136 17.22 2.95 2.27
CA PRO A 136 17.91 1.82 1.68
C PRO A 136 19.11 2.30 0.85
N SER A 137 20.14 1.47 0.73
CA SER A 137 21.28 1.78 -0.12
C SER A 137 20.82 2.12 -1.55
N ALA A 138 21.57 2.96 -2.26
CA ALA A 138 21.19 3.41 -3.61
C ALA A 138 20.84 2.26 -4.58
N GLY A 139 21.41 1.07 -4.39
CA GLY A 139 21.10 -0.12 -5.21
C GLY A 139 19.77 -0.80 -4.92
N THR A 140 19.00 -0.34 -3.92
CA THR A 140 17.71 -0.93 -3.54
C THR A 140 16.52 -0.02 -3.85
N LEU A 141 16.80 1.25 -4.18
CA LEU A 141 15.79 2.19 -4.63
C LEU A 141 15.33 1.85 -6.06
N PRO A 142 14.06 2.09 -6.39
CA PRO A 142 13.58 1.97 -7.76
C PRO A 142 14.46 2.74 -8.73
N VAL A 143 14.91 2.10 -9.82
CA VAL A 143 15.83 2.71 -10.79
C VAL A 143 15.10 3.30 -11.99
N LEU A 144 13.87 2.86 -12.24
CA LEU A 144 12.97 3.42 -13.24
C LEU A 144 11.75 4.01 -12.52
N THR A 145 11.47 5.27 -12.81
CA THR A 145 10.31 5.96 -12.21
C THR A 145 9.42 6.58 -13.29
N TYR A 146 8.16 6.81 -12.95
CA TYR A 146 7.20 7.52 -13.79
C TYR A 146 6.38 8.48 -12.92
N SER A 147 5.75 9.51 -13.53
CA SER A 147 4.92 10.51 -12.84
C SER A 147 3.42 10.22 -12.93
N ASP A 148 2.92 9.87 -14.12
CA ASP A 148 1.48 9.68 -14.33
C ASP A 148 1.14 8.24 -14.67
N SER A 149 1.81 7.69 -15.68
CA SER A 149 1.58 6.34 -16.16
C SER A 149 2.78 5.77 -16.91
N LEU A 150 2.81 4.45 -17.00
CA LEU A 150 3.77 3.69 -17.80
C LEU A 150 3.05 2.51 -18.43
N THR A 151 3.34 2.22 -19.69
CA THR A 151 2.90 0.99 -20.35
C THR A 151 4.09 0.11 -20.65
N LEU A 152 4.03 -1.15 -20.24
CA LEU A 152 5.02 -2.17 -20.54
C LEU A 152 4.39 -3.27 -21.40
N HIS A 153 5.00 -3.59 -22.54
CA HIS A 153 4.63 -4.74 -23.37
C HIS A 153 5.53 -5.91 -22.99
N PHE A 154 4.97 -6.93 -22.33
CA PHE A 154 5.74 -8.01 -21.74
C PHE A 154 4.91 -9.29 -21.64
N ASN A 155 5.47 -10.43 -22.00
CA ASN A 155 4.77 -11.73 -22.05
C ASN A 155 3.49 -11.73 -22.89
N GLY A 156 3.46 -10.95 -23.96
CA GLY A 156 2.28 -10.79 -24.81
C GLY A 156 1.13 -10.01 -24.16
N GLU A 157 1.36 -9.38 -23.00
CA GLU A 157 0.47 -8.48 -22.29
C GLU A 157 0.79 -7.01 -22.59
N GLU A 158 -0.22 -6.17 -22.47
CA GLU A 158 -0.09 -4.72 -22.32
C GLU A 158 -0.36 -4.40 -20.83
N ILE A 159 0.72 -4.24 -20.08
CA ILE A 159 0.67 -3.94 -18.65
C ILE A 159 0.65 -2.43 -18.47
N GLN A 160 -0.49 -1.90 -18.10
CA GLN A 160 -0.67 -0.46 -17.85
C GLN A 160 -0.51 -0.20 -16.35
N ILE A 161 0.35 0.77 -16.04
CA ILE A 161 0.66 1.19 -14.67
C ILE A 161 0.23 2.64 -14.55
N TYR A 162 -0.66 2.92 -13.61
CA TYR A 162 -1.24 4.26 -13.39
C TYR A 162 -0.93 4.75 -11.98
N HIS A 163 -0.61 6.02 -11.86
CA HIS A 163 -0.61 6.72 -10.58
C HIS A 163 -2.00 7.33 -10.34
N PRO A 164 -2.74 6.89 -9.31
CA PRO A 164 -4.02 7.50 -8.95
C PRO A 164 -3.82 8.78 -8.13
N ALA A 165 -4.92 9.46 -7.81
CA ALA A 165 -4.89 10.50 -6.77
C ALA A 165 -4.28 9.96 -5.47
N PRO A 166 -3.55 10.79 -4.69
CA PRO A 166 -2.93 10.39 -3.42
C PRO A 166 -3.94 9.72 -2.48
N ALA A 167 -3.86 8.40 -2.33
CA ALA A 167 -4.85 7.55 -1.70
C ALA A 167 -4.36 6.93 -0.39
N HIS A 168 -3.78 5.73 -0.46
CA HIS A 168 -3.13 5.09 0.67
C HIS A 168 -1.82 5.80 1.03
N THR A 169 -1.04 6.14 0.00
CA THR A 169 0.11 7.07 0.04
C THR A 169 0.02 8.03 -1.17
N ASP A 170 0.97 8.96 -1.32
CA ASP A 170 1.06 9.80 -2.51
C ASP A 170 1.93 9.19 -3.63
N GLY A 171 2.35 7.95 -3.47
CA GLY A 171 3.14 7.20 -4.45
C GLY A 171 2.48 5.92 -4.93
N ASP A 172 1.17 5.78 -4.73
CA ASP A 172 0.43 4.57 -5.09
C ASP A 172 0.40 4.30 -6.59
N SER A 173 0.28 3.03 -6.95
CA SER A 173 0.20 2.55 -8.34
C SER A 173 -0.90 1.51 -8.49
N ILE A 174 -1.64 1.60 -9.60
CA ILE A 174 -2.56 0.57 -10.09
C ILE A 174 -1.91 -0.11 -11.28
N ILE A 175 -1.79 -1.43 -11.27
CA ILE A 175 -1.17 -2.21 -12.34
C ILE A 175 -2.26 -3.05 -13.03
N TYR A 176 -2.58 -2.74 -14.29
CA TYR A 176 -3.64 -3.38 -15.05
C TYR A 176 -3.08 -4.23 -16.20
N PHE A 177 -3.29 -5.55 -16.12
CA PHE A 177 -2.99 -6.51 -17.16
C PHE A 177 -4.19 -6.58 -18.12
N ARG A 178 -4.12 -5.85 -19.22
CA ARG A 178 -5.27 -5.59 -20.10
C ARG A 178 -5.85 -6.83 -20.75
N LYS A 179 -4.98 -7.71 -21.27
CA LYS A 179 -5.42 -8.93 -21.96
C LYS A 179 -6.00 -9.94 -20.96
N ALA A 180 -5.32 -10.14 -19.82
CA ALA A 180 -5.79 -11.00 -18.75
C ALA A 180 -7.04 -10.44 -18.05
N ASN A 181 -7.32 -9.14 -18.19
CA ASN A 181 -8.38 -8.40 -17.50
C ASN A 181 -8.27 -8.52 -15.98
N VAL A 182 -7.07 -8.23 -15.46
CA VAL A 182 -6.72 -8.32 -14.03
C VAL A 182 -6.03 -7.04 -13.61
N ALA A 183 -6.43 -6.46 -12.49
CA ALA A 183 -5.76 -5.31 -11.88
C ALA A 183 -5.20 -5.67 -10.51
N HIS A 184 -3.96 -5.24 -10.20
CA HIS A 184 -3.40 -5.22 -8.85
C HIS A 184 -3.41 -3.78 -8.35
N VAL A 185 -3.99 -3.54 -7.18
CA VAL A 185 -4.29 -2.18 -6.71
C VAL A 185 -3.51 -1.79 -5.45
N GLY A 186 -2.59 -2.67 -4.98
CA GLY A 186 -1.95 -2.42 -3.69
C GLY A 186 -2.99 -2.19 -2.59
N ASP A 187 -2.72 -1.22 -1.73
CA ASP A 187 -3.59 -0.90 -0.58
C ASP A 187 -4.68 0.14 -0.88
N ILE A 188 -4.92 0.44 -2.15
CA ILE A 188 -6.11 1.16 -2.58
C ILE A 188 -7.35 0.32 -2.24
N PRO A 189 -8.45 0.94 -1.73
CA PRO A 189 -9.56 0.20 -1.13
C PRO A 189 -10.32 -0.66 -2.15
N ALA A 190 -10.03 -1.94 -2.15
CA ALA A 190 -10.75 -2.94 -2.94
C ALA A 190 -11.29 -4.09 -2.06
N SER A 191 -10.62 -4.44 -0.97
CA SER A 191 -11.07 -5.48 -0.03
C SER A 191 -12.07 -4.94 0.99
N LEU A 192 -12.98 -5.79 1.48
CA LEU A 192 -13.95 -5.44 2.52
C LEU A 192 -13.32 -5.39 3.92
N ARG A 193 -12.25 -4.62 4.09
CA ARG A 193 -11.57 -4.38 5.37
C ARG A 193 -11.42 -2.88 5.59
N TYR A 194 -11.16 -2.48 6.83
CA TYR A 194 -10.73 -1.10 7.08
C TYR A 194 -9.30 -0.94 6.59
N PRO A 195 -9.05 -0.05 5.62
CA PRO A 195 -7.70 0.16 5.11
C PRO A 195 -6.92 1.11 6.01
N ASN A 196 -5.60 1.05 5.92
CA ASN A 196 -4.74 2.10 6.41
C ASN A 196 -4.81 3.32 5.49
N ILE A 197 -4.60 4.50 6.04
CA ILE A 197 -4.37 5.75 5.31
C ILE A 197 -3.06 6.32 5.81
N GLY A 198 -2.05 6.37 4.97
CA GLY A 198 -0.73 6.90 5.27
C GLY A 198 -0.74 8.44 5.29
N VAL A 199 -1.45 9.03 6.25
CA VAL A 199 -1.66 10.48 6.34
C VAL A 199 -0.35 11.27 6.38
N ASN A 200 0.70 10.68 6.97
CA ASN A 200 2.05 11.26 7.00
C ASN A 200 2.83 11.01 5.71
N GLU A 201 2.34 10.12 4.87
CA GLU A 201 2.90 9.71 3.59
C GLU A 201 2.08 10.26 2.41
N GLY A 202 1.29 11.31 2.70
CA GLY A 202 0.48 12.01 1.70
C GLY A 202 -0.84 11.34 1.34
N GLY A 203 -1.18 10.20 1.96
CA GLY A 203 -2.46 9.54 1.79
C GLY A 203 -3.63 10.34 2.39
N THR A 204 -4.80 10.26 1.76
CA THR A 204 -6.01 10.98 2.19
C THR A 204 -7.27 10.14 2.01
N VAL A 205 -8.29 10.38 2.86
CA VAL A 205 -9.58 9.70 2.71
C VAL A 205 -10.29 10.07 1.40
N ASP A 206 -10.19 11.33 0.97
CA ASP A 206 -10.79 11.78 -0.30
C ASP A 206 -10.03 11.19 -1.51
N GLY A 207 -8.70 11.07 -1.40
CA GLY A 207 -7.86 10.40 -2.38
C GLY A 207 -8.16 8.90 -2.50
N MET A 208 -8.38 8.20 -1.38
CA MET A 208 -8.83 6.79 -1.38
C MET A 208 -10.11 6.62 -2.20
N MET A 209 -11.10 7.50 -2.01
CA MET A 209 -12.33 7.47 -2.80
C MET A 209 -12.10 7.84 -4.27
N ALA A 210 -11.25 8.82 -4.54
CA ALA A 210 -10.92 9.23 -5.91
C ALA A 210 -10.20 8.12 -6.66
N ALA A 211 -9.20 7.46 -6.05
CA ALA A 211 -8.46 6.34 -6.63
C ALA A 211 -9.36 5.13 -6.92
N ALA A 212 -10.29 4.82 -6.01
CA ALA A 212 -11.26 3.75 -6.23
C ALA A 212 -12.21 4.05 -7.40
N ARG A 213 -12.68 5.30 -7.54
CA ARG A 213 -13.48 5.72 -8.71
C ARG A 213 -12.65 5.69 -10.00
N GLN A 214 -11.40 6.16 -9.96
CA GLN A 214 -10.50 6.13 -11.09
C GLN A 214 -10.23 4.69 -11.54
N LEU A 215 -9.99 3.76 -10.61
CA LEU A 215 -9.87 2.33 -10.92
C LEU A 215 -11.06 1.85 -11.75
N MET A 216 -12.28 2.15 -11.34
CA MET A 216 -13.51 1.73 -12.04
C MET A 216 -13.67 2.36 -13.41
N THR A 217 -12.96 3.45 -13.74
CA THR A 217 -12.95 4.04 -15.09
C THR A 217 -11.85 3.48 -15.97
N ILE A 218 -10.75 3.01 -15.39
CA ILE A 218 -9.58 2.46 -16.10
C ILE A 218 -9.84 1.02 -16.54
N VAL A 219 -10.47 0.21 -15.67
CA VAL A 219 -10.65 -1.23 -15.88
C VAL A 219 -12.09 -1.55 -16.29
N LYS A 220 -12.31 -2.75 -16.84
CA LYS A 220 -13.65 -3.20 -17.24
C LYS A 220 -14.49 -3.63 -16.04
N PRO A 221 -15.82 -3.60 -16.12
CA PRO A 221 -16.70 -4.02 -15.01
C PRO A 221 -16.50 -5.47 -14.53
N ASP A 222 -16.01 -6.36 -15.39
CA ASP A 222 -15.72 -7.77 -15.11
C ASP A 222 -14.25 -8.02 -14.74
N THR A 223 -13.46 -6.96 -14.53
CA THR A 223 -12.06 -7.07 -14.14
C THR A 223 -11.92 -7.75 -12.77
N LYS A 224 -11.02 -8.72 -12.70
CA LYS A 224 -10.58 -9.31 -11.43
C LYS A 224 -9.59 -8.37 -10.76
N ILE A 225 -9.84 -8.02 -9.50
CA ILE A 225 -9.01 -7.08 -8.74
C ILE A 225 -8.27 -7.83 -7.64
N ILE A 226 -6.95 -7.74 -7.65
CA ILE A 226 -6.05 -8.26 -6.62
C ILE A 226 -5.84 -7.15 -5.60
N PRO A 227 -6.34 -7.28 -4.36
CA PRO A 227 -6.04 -6.33 -3.29
C PRO A 227 -4.60 -6.49 -2.81
N GLY A 228 -4.04 -5.46 -2.19
CA GLY A 228 -2.67 -5.51 -1.64
C GLY A 228 -2.47 -6.55 -0.56
N HIS A 229 -3.50 -6.80 0.23
CA HIS A 229 -3.45 -7.81 1.31
C HIS A 229 -4.58 -8.81 1.18
N LEU A 230 -4.45 -9.89 1.97
CA LEU A 230 -5.39 -10.99 2.12
C LEU A 230 -6.81 -10.72 1.67
N GLY A 231 -7.35 -11.66 1.00
CA GLY A 231 -8.75 -11.69 0.64
C GLY A 231 -8.94 -12.47 -0.65
N PRO A 232 -10.17 -12.75 -1.00
CA PRO A 232 -10.46 -13.24 -2.32
C PRO A 232 -10.08 -12.17 -3.36
N ILE A 233 -9.85 -12.60 -4.58
CA ILE A 233 -9.89 -11.71 -5.73
C ILE A 233 -11.29 -11.09 -5.75
N VAL A 234 -11.37 -9.79 -5.88
CA VAL A 234 -12.60 -9.01 -5.79
C VAL A 234 -12.99 -8.42 -7.15
N GLY A 235 -14.12 -7.78 -7.23
CA GLY A 235 -14.63 -7.08 -8.40
C GLY A 235 -15.17 -5.69 -8.07
N PHE A 236 -15.90 -5.08 -8.99
CA PHE A 236 -16.48 -3.75 -8.81
C PHE A 236 -17.40 -3.64 -7.61
N LYS A 237 -18.18 -4.69 -7.32
CA LYS A 237 -19.14 -4.70 -6.20
C LYS A 237 -18.44 -4.39 -4.86
N GLU A 238 -17.29 -5.00 -4.62
CA GLU A 238 -16.53 -4.77 -3.39
C GLU A 238 -15.94 -3.36 -3.34
N VAL A 239 -15.49 -2.83 -4.49
CA VAL A 239 -15.03 -1.43 -4.60
C VAL A 239 -16.17 -0.45 -4.31
N GLU A 240 -17.37 -0.67 -4.86
CA GLU A 240 -18.57 0.15 -4.60
C GLU A 240 -18.97 0.11 -3.12
N GLN A 241 -18.92 -1.07 -2.50
CA GLN A 241 -19.19 -1.21 -1.06
C GLN A 241 -18.18 -0.45 -0.20
N GLN A 242 -16.90 -0.42 -0.61
CA GLN A 242 -15.88 0.39 0.05
C GLN A 242 -16.15 1.88 -0.15
N LEU A 243 -16.46 2.33 -1.36
CA LEU A 243 -16.81 3.73 -1.63
C LEU A 243 -18.00 4.20 -0.79
N THR A 244 -19.03 3.36 -0.65
CA THR A 244 -20.21 3.67 0.18
C THR A 244 -19.82 3.86 1.64
N MET A 245 -19.01 2.96 2.18
CA MET A 245 -18.49 3.06 3.55
C MET A 245 -17.65 4.32 3.76
N PHE A 246 -16.70 4.57 2.85
CA PHE A 246 -15.82 5.74 2.94
C PHE A 246 -16.62 7.05 2.94
N ALA A 247 -17.56 7.21 2.00
CA ALA A 247 -18.39 8.41 1.91
C ALA A 247 -19.17 8.66 3.21
N ALA A 248 -19.85 7.63 3.73
CA ALA A 248 -20.65 7.76 4.94
C ALA A 248 -19.80 8.08 6.17
N VAL A 249 -18.68 7.36 6.37
CA VAL A 249 -17.80 7.56 7.54
C VAL A 249 -17.09 8.92 7.46
N ARG A 250 -16.59 9.28 6.28
CA ARG A 250 -15.96 10.59 6.03
C ARG A 250 -16.89 11.74 6.37
N ASP A 251 -18.15 11.69 5.91
CA ASP A 251 -19.12 12.78 6.11
C ASP A 251 -19.58 12.88 7.59
N ARG A 252 -19.74 11.75 8.27
CA ARG A 252 -20.02 11.72 9.72
C ARG A 252 -18.89 12.38 10.52
N ILE A 253 -17.64 12.04 10.20
CA ILE A 253 -16.47 12.58 10.88
C ILE A 253 -16.28 14.07 10.54
N ALA A 254 -16.44 14.47 9.27
CA ALA A 254 -16.36 15.88 8.88
C ALA A 254 -17.40 16.75 9.60
N THR A 255 -18.63 16.24 9.75
CA THR A 255 -19.71 16.92 10.51
C THR A 255 -19.33 17.06 11.97
N ALA A 256 -18.77 16.02 12.59
CA ALA A 256 -18.35 16.05 13.98
C ALA A 256 -17.18 17.05 14.22
N ILE A 257 -16.20 17.10 13.31
CA ILE A 257 -15.09 18.08 13.35
C ILE A 257 -15.62 19.49 13.26
N LYS A 258 -16.55 19.79 12.35
CA LYS A 258 -17.18 21.11 12.22
C LYS A 258 -17.98 21.50 13.48
N ALA A 259 -18.52 20.53 14.20
CA ALA A 259 -19.17 20.72 15.48
C ALA A 259 -18.19 20.85 16.68
N GLY A 260 -16.88 20.90 16.43
CA GLY A 260 -15.85 21.07 17.44
C GLY A 260 -15.53 19.81 18.26
N LYS A 261 -15.99 18.62 17.85
CA LYS A 261 -15.71 17.38 18.59
C LYS A 261 -14.26 16.96 18.46
N SER A 262 -13.68 16.54 19.58
CA SER A 262 -12.36 15.94 19.66
C SER A 262 -12.31 14.56 19.00
N GLU A 263 -11.11 14.07 18.65
CA GLU A 263 -10.91 12.73 18.11
C GLU A 263 -11.50 11.64 19.03
N ALA A 264 -11.27 11.76 20.34
CA ALA A 264 -11.78 10.80 21.33
C ALA A 264 -13.32 10.73 21.32
N GLU A 265 -14.02 11.88 21.23
CA GLU A 265 -15.47 11.92 21.15
C GLU A 265 -15.99 11.32 19.82
N VAL A 266 -15.26 11.55 18.72
CA VAL A 266 -15.64 10.99 17.41
C VAL A 266 -15.45 9.48 17.38
N VAL A 267 -14.33 8.97 17.91
CA VAL A 267 -14.11 7.51 18.06
C VAL A 267 -15.18 6.88 18.95
N ALA A 268 -15.50 7.50 20.07
CA ALA A 268 -16.54 7.02 21.00
C ALA A 268 -17.94 6.99 20.37
N SER A 269 -18.21 7.84 19.37
CA SER A 269 -19.50 7.87 18.65
C SER A 269 -19.70 6.72 17.66
N LYS A 270 -18.64 5.92 17.41
CA LYS A 270 -18.66 4.74 16.52
C LYS A 270 -19.26 5.03 15.12
N PRO A 271 -18.69 5.95 14.35
CA PRO A 271 -19.24 6.34 13.05
C PRO A 271 -19.17 5.23 11.98
N THR A 272 -18.45 4.15 12.25
CA THR A 272 -18.31 2.97 11.38
C THR A 272 -19.31 1.87 11.67
N ARG A 273 -20.06 1.93 12.79
CA ARG A 273 -20.87 0.81 13.35
C ARG A 273 -21.72 0.05 12.31
N ASP A 274 -22.32 0.76 11.35
CA ASP A 274 -23.19 0.16 10.33
C ASP A 274 -22.41 -0.68 9.29
N PHE A 275 -21.08 -0.56 9.30
CA PHE A 275 -20.17 -1.22 8.37
C PHE A 275 -19.23 -2.23 9.04
N ASP A 276 -19.25 -2.37 10.37
CA ASP A 276 -18.31 -3.20 11.11
C ASP A 276 -18.51 -4.70 10.81
N GLU A 277 -19.77 -5.13 10.59
CA GLU A 277 -20.06 -6.50 10.22
C GLU A 277 -19.40 -6.87 8.88
N GLY A 278 -18.66 -7.98 8.86
CA GLY A 278 -17.91 -8.44 7.68
C GLY A 278 -16.57 -7.71 7.40
N ARG A 279 -16.23 -6.64 8.16
CA ARG A 279 -14.94 -5.91 8.01
C ARG A 279 -13.93 -6.18 9.12
N MET A 280 -14.29 -7.04 10.07
CA MET A 280 -13.42 -7.42 11.17
C MET A 280 -12.27 -8.34 10.72
N GLY A 281 -11.17 -8.34 11.47
CA GLY A 281 -10.03 -9.25 11.24
C GLY A 281 -8.91 -8.70 10.34
N GLY A 282 -8.95 -7.41 9.99
CA GLY A 282 -7.80 -6.69 9.41
C GLY A 282 -6.87 -6.13 10.48
N ALA A 283 -5.68 -5.66 10.07
CA ALA A 283 -4.73 -4.98 10.95
C ALA A 283 -5.28 -3.61 11.46
N ILE A 284 -6.19 -3.00 10.72
CA ILE A 284 -6.82 -1.72 11.08
C ILE A 284 -8.18 -2.00 11.72
N THR A 285 -8.31 -1.63 12.99
CA THR A 285 -9.59 -1.71 13.70
C THR A 285 -10.52 -0.57 13.27
N PRO A 286 -11.87 -0.67 13.49
CA PRO A 286 -12.80 0.43 13.25
C PRO A 286 -12.36 1.73 13.90
N ASP A 287 -11.96 1.70 15.18
CA ASP A 287 -11.54 2.88 15.92
C ASP A 287 -10.25 3.49 15.34
N ARG A 288 -9.30 2.65 14.93
CA ARG A 288 -8.08 3.14 14.26
C ARG A 288 -8.39 3.79 12.92
N PHE A 289 -9.29 3.22 12.13
CA PHE A 289 -9.74 3.81 10.87
C PHE A 289 -10.39 5.18 11.09
N VAL A 290 -11.28 5.31 12.10
CA VAL A 290 -11.88 6.60 12.50
C VAL A 290 -10.80 7.62 12.86
N SER A 291 -9.79 7.25 13.66
CA SER A 291 -8.67 8.12 14.01
C SER A 291 -7.88 8.59 12.79
N LEU A 292 -7.62 7.70 11.82
CA LEU A 292 -6.91 8.06 10.58
C LEU A 292 -7.71 9.08 9.76
N VAL A 293 -9.02 8.84 9.57
CA VAL A 293 -9.90 9.75 8.83
C VAL A 293 -10.05 11.09 9.57
N TYR A 294 -10.18 11.08 10.90
CA TYR A 294 -10.21 12.31 11.71
C TYR A 294 -8.91 13.11 11.54
N THR A 295 -7.76 12.46 11.66
CA THR A 295 -6.46 13.11 11.52
C THR A 295 -6.30 13.76 10.15
N ASP A 296 -6.64 13.06 9.07
CA ASP A 296 -6.59 13.60 7.71
C ASP A 296 -7.52 14.81 7.54
N LEU A 297 -8.80 14.67 7.89
CA LEU A 297 -9.78 15.73 7.73
C LEU A 297 -9.48 16.96 8.61
N SER A 298 -8.99 16.76 9.84
CA SER A 298 -8.64 17.86 10.74
C SER A 298 -7.48 18.72 10.24
N ARG A 299 -6.58 18.15 9.45
CA ARG A 299 -5.47 18.91 8.82
C ARG A 299 -5.95 19.80 7.67
N ARG A 300 -7.04 19.41 7.01
CA ARG A 300 -7.54 20.07 5.80
C ARG A 300 -8.73 21.00 6.05
N LEU A 301 -9.46 20.83 7.15
CA LEU A 301 -10.63 21.63 7.51
C LEU A 301 -10.32 22.77 8.49
N LYS A 302 -9.08 22.91 8.90
CA LYS A 302 -8.56 24.07 9.64
C LYS A 302 -8.08 25.14 8.66
#